data_51310c2c8d9b80091849260341a0f80e
#
_entry.id   51310c2c8d9b80091849260341a0f80e
#
_cell.length_a   1.000
_cell.length_b   1.000
_cell.length_c   1.000
_cell.angle_alpha   90.00
_cell.angle_beta   90.00
_cell.angle_gamma   90.00
#
_symmetry.space_group_name_H-M   'P 1'
#
loop_
_entity.id
_entity.type
_entity.pdbx_description
1 polymer ?
#
loop_
_entity_poly.entity_id
_entity_poly.type
_entity_poly.pdbx_seq_one_letter_code
_entity_poly.pdbx_strand_id
1 'polypeptide(L)'
;MSSLAWKSINWPLVDSRIQRYQTRIFKASKENNIYKVRCIQKRLLNSLDAKLVAVRRVTTSNKGKTTPGVDKQVFTTDLQKEKLVRKLRLDGKALPIRRVYIDKSGISIPTVKDRAKQALCLLALEPEWEAKFETNSYGFRPGRCCHDAMEAISLSLRNHSGENHYHKYILDAGITKCFDQIDHEYLVEKLNTLPEMESQVKAWLKAGVLENFLDNNKETNTRENIMGTPQGGIISPLLGNIALHGLEDHMKEWICTKPSFAKTNRYSKNAKRKSLSVIRYADDFVLIHQDKTIIDEAKKEISHWLLNGPRLKLNEEKTSIRNSNEGFNFLGFTFITIRRGNKTRAKIYPSRKSQEILILKVRNVIQRNRSASAYNLISVLRPIIVGWANYFKYSECKKCFQKLTHLIFQQLRAWVFRRDTRNGRKEIKQRYFPSGKEYYFGGTKHKDNWVLSGKTKDKKDIIKENWLPHLTWVKGEKWVKIKGDKSPFDGDNLYWDKRTITRVNWNLRKAN
;
A
#
# COMPACT_ATOMS: atom_id res chain seq x y z
N MET A 1 10.02 -20.98 36.63
CA MET A 1 10.10 -20.47 35.24
C MET A 1 10.26 -18.96 35.32
N SER A 2 11.43 -18.44 34.94
CA SER A 2 11.76 -17.02 35.00
C SER A 2 10.75 -16.19 34.22
N SER A 3 10.29 -15.10 34.81
CA SER A 3 9.40 -14.14 34.11
C SER A 3 10.15 -13.56 32.90
N LEU A 4 9.57 -13.66 31.73
CA LEU A 4 10.08 -13.00 30.53
C LEU A 4 9.83 -11.49 30.69
N ALA A 5 10.82 -10.74 31.20
CA ALA A 5 10.66 -9.29 31.27
C ALA A 5 10.59 -8.70 29.87
N TRP A 6 9.40 -8.32 29.41
CA TRP A 6 9.15 -7.77 28.05
C TRP A 6 10.12 -6.63 27.66
N LYS A 7 10.52 -5.81 28.65
CA LYS A 7 11.45 -4.69 28.45
C LYS A 7 12.91 -5.12 28.24
N SER A 8 13.32 -6.29 28.76
CA SER A 8 14.69 -6.80 28.61
C SER A 8 14.93 -7.66 27.39
N ILE A 9 13.90 -7.86 26.53
CA ILE A 9 14.03 -8.66 25.32
C ILE A 9 14.96 -7.95 24.32
N ASN A 10 16.00 -8.65 23.86
CA ASN A 10 16.86 -8.20 22.78
C ASN A 10 16.16 -8.35 21.42
N TRP A 11 15.36 -7.35 21.06
CA TRP A 11 14.56 -7.35 19.83
C TRP A 11 15.37 -7.48 18.55
N PRO A 12 16.54 -6.80 18.39
CA PRO A 12 17.39 -7.00 17.21
C PRO A 12 17.82 -8.46 17.02
N LEU A 13 18.15 -9.16 18.09
CA LEU A 13 18.52 -10.58 18.03
C LEU A 13 17.33 -11.46 17.64
N VAL A 14 16.15 -11.21 18.24
CA VAL A 14 14.90 -11.90 17.90
C VAL A 14 14.55 -11.70 16.43
N ASP A 15 14.58 -10.46 15.94
CA ASP A 15 14.29 -10.13 14.53
C ASP A 15 15.27 -10.82 13.59
N SER A 16 16.58 -10.84 13.91
CA SER A 16 17.61 -11.52 13.11
C SER A 16 17.38 -13.03 13.01
N ARG A 17 16.97 -13.69 14.11
CA ARG A 17 16.65 -15.13 14.10
C ARG A 17 15.45 -15.42 13.22
N ILE A 18 14.39 -14.61 13.31
CA ILE A 18 13.20 -14.75 12.45
C ILE A 18 13.58 -14.55 10.98
N GLN A 19 14.37 -13.53 10.66
CA GLN A 19 14.82 -13.29 9.29
C GLN A 19 15.60 -14.49 8.73
N ARG A 20 16.44 -15.16 9.53
CA ARG A 20 17.13 -16.39 9.10
C ARG A 20 16.15 -17.51 8.73
N TYR A 21 15.09 -17.73 9.53
CA TYR A 21 14.05 -18.71 9.19
C TYR A 21 13.35 -18.34 7.88
N GLN A 22 12.96 -17.07 7.73
CA GLN A 22 12.27 -16.57 6.55
C GLN A 22 13.10 -16.67 5.28
N THR A 23 14.40 -16.33 5.35
CA THR A 23 15.33 -16.51 4.23
C THR A 23 15.48 -17.98 3.83
N ARG A 24 15.52 -18.89 4.81
CA ARG A 24 15.60 -20.34 4.53
C ARG A 24 14.30 -20.87 3.91
N ILE A 25 13.14 -20.42 4.35
CA ILE A 25 11.84 -20.75 3.73
C ILE A 25 11.81 -20.27 2.29
N PHE A 26 12.18 -19.01 2.06
CA PHE A 26 12.20 -18.41 0.72
C PHE A 26 13.11 -19.20 -0.24
N LYS A 27 14.35 -19.52 0.16
CA LYS A 27 15.29 -20.29 -0.65
C LYS A 27 14.77 -21.70 -0.95
N ALA A 28 14.27 -22.41 0.07
CA ALA A 28 13.69 -23.73 -0.12
C ALA A 28 12.45 -23.71 -1.04
N SER A 29 11.64 -22.65 -0.98
CA SER A 29 10.50 -22.46 -1.87
C SER A 29 10.94 -22.17 -3.31
N LYS A 30 12.00 -21.39 -3.53
CA LYS A 30 12.61 -21.18 -4.86
C LYS A 30 13.16 -22.47 -5.46
N GLU A 31 13.68 -23.35 -4.63
CA GLU A 31 14.18 -24.69 -5.00
C GLU A 31 13.04 -25.71 -5.20
N ASN A 32 11.78 -25.32 -5.03
CA ASN A 32 10.59 -26.20 -5.02
C ASN A 32 10.68 -27.36 -4.01
N ASN A 33 11.49 -27.22 -2.96
CA ASN A 33 11.63 -28.23 -1.89
C ASN A 33 10.54 -28.03 -0.82
N ILE A 34 9.33 -28.51 -1.11
CA ILE A 34 8.15 -28.34 -0.27
C ILE A 34 8.37 -28.99 1.11
N TYR A 35 9.00 -30.15 1.18
CA TYR A 35 9.27 -30.82 2.45
C TYR A 35 10.12 -29.94 3.38
N LYS A 36 11.22 -29.38 2.86
CA LYS A 36 12.09 -28.46 3.63
C LYS A 36 11.33 -27.19 4.06
N VAL A 37 10.47 -26.63 3.19
CA VAL A 37 9.61 -25.50 3.52
C VAL A 37 8.75 -25.85 4.73
N ARG A 38 8.02 -26.97 4.71
CA ARG A 38 7.11 -27.39 5.79
C ARG A 38 7.84 -27.63 7.10
N CYS A 39 9.02 -28.28 7.07
CA CYS A 39 9.85 -28.48 8.25
C CYS A 39 10.28 -27.16 8.90
N ILE A 40 10.71 -26.18 8.10
CA ILE A 40 11.16 -24.89 8.63
C ILE A 40 9.97 -24.07 9.14
N GLN A 41 8.84 -24.07 8.45
CA GLN A 41 7.60 -23.41 8.89
C GLN A 41 7.13 -23.94 10.24
N LYS A 42 7.09 -25.27 10.42
CA LYS A 42 6.71 -25.90 11.70
C LYS A 42 7.62 -25.47 12.84
N ARG A 43 8.94 -25.44 12.62
CA ARG A 43 9.92 -24.96 13.62
C ARG A 43 9.70 -23.48 13.95
N LEU A 44 9.46 -22.64 12.94
CA LEU A 44 9.21 -21.21 13.13
C LEU A 44 7.94 -20.96 13.94
N LEU A 45 6.82 -21.60 13.61
CA LEU A 45 5.54 -21.45 14.31
C LEU A 45 5.64 -21.80 15.81
N ASN A 46 6.47 -22.79 16.15
CA ASN A 46 6.68 -23.24 17.53
C ASN A 46 7.75 -22.42 18.28
N SER A 47 8.55 -21.61 17.57
CA SER A 47 9.61 -20.82 18.20
C SER A 47 9.06 -19.71 19.10
N LEU A 48 9.72 -19.48 20.22
CA LEU A 48 9.40 -18.38 21.13
C LEU A 48 9.57 -17.02 20.41
N ASP A 49 10.64 -16.89 19.62
CA ASP A 49 10.96 -15.65 18.89
C ASP A 49 9.81 -15.25 17.93
N ALA A 50 9.21 -16.21 17.20
CA ALA A 50 8.10 -15.94 16.31
C ALA A 50 6.84 -15.48 17.07
N LYS A 51 6.54 -16.12 18.20
CA LYS A 51 5.44 -15.74 19.08
C LYS A 51 5.64 -14.33 19.65
N LEU A 52 6.86 -13.99 20.07
CA LEU A 52 7.23 -12.66 20.54
C LEU A 52 7.02 -11.60 19.46
N VAL A 53 7.52 -11.83 18.25
CA VAL A 53 7.35 -10.89 17.11
C VAL A 53 5.87 -10.71 16.75
N ALA A 54 5.11 -11.81 16.71
CA ALA A 54 3.68 -11.76 16.40
C ALA A 54 2.91 -10.91 17.44
N VAL A 55 3.16 -11.12 18.73
CA VAL A 55 2.51 -10.37 19.81
C VAL A 55 2.98 -8.91 19.79
N ARG A 56 4.29 -8.62 19.64
CA ARG A 56 4.81 -7.25 19.50
C ARG A 56 4.13 -6.49 18.35
N ARG A 57 3.96 -7.14 17.20
CA ARG A 57 3.31 -6.55 16.03
C ARG A 57 1.92 -6.02 16.35
N VAL A 58 1.11 -6.77 17.08
CA VAL A 58 -0.30 -6.42 17.35
C VAL A 58 -0.51 -5.56 18.58
N THR A 59 0.36 -5.66 19.60
CA THR A 59 0.20 -4.96 20.89
C THR A 59 1.05 -3.71 21.03
N THR A 60 2.08 -3.54 20.17
CA THR A 60 3.06 -2.45 20.31
C THR A 60 3.20 -1.64 19.01
N SER A 61 3.48 -2.32 17.89
CA SER A 61 3.84 -1.66 16.63
C SER A 61 2.64 -1.20 15.79
N ASN A 62 1.48 -1.85 15.93
CA ASN A 62 0.30 -1.54 15.15
C ASN A 62 -0.43 -0.30 15.72
N LYS A 63 -0.92 0.58 14.86
CA LYS A 63 -1.78 1.71 15.26
C LYS A 63 -3.08 1.26 15.95
N GLY A 64 -3.62 0.11 15.57
CA GLY A 64 -4.80 -0.51 16.19
C GLY A 64 -4.54 -1.28 17.49
N LYS A 65 -3.40 -1.08 18.16
CA LYS A 65 -3.02 -1.79 19.41
C LYS A 65 -4.02 -1.61 20.57
N THR A 66 -4.74 -0.51 20.59
CA THR A 66 -5.77 -0.19 21.59
C THR A 66 -7.19 -0.47 21.11
N THR A 67 -7.36 -1.03 19.91
CA THR A 67 -8.68 -1.35 19.34
C THR A 67 -9.04 -2.80 19.65
N PRO A 68 -10.03 -3.07 20.52
CA PRO A 68 -10.45 -4.44 20.87
C PRO A 68 -11.30 -5.07 19.76
N GLY A 69 -11.34 -6.38 19.74
CA GLY A 69 -12.31 -7.16 18.98
C GLY A 69 -13.65 -7.32 19.70
N VAL A 70 -14.38 -8.38 19.39
CA VAL A 70 -15.66 -8.75 20.04
C VAL A 70 -15.48 -9.13 21.51
N ASP A 71 -14.30 -9.63 21.88
CA ASP A 71 -13.93 -10.02 23.25
C ASP A 71 -13.62 -8.82 24.17
N LYS A 72 -13.66 -7.60 23.66
CA LYS A 72 -13.31 -6.34 24.35
C LYS A 72 -11.91 -6.35 25.00
N GLN A 73 -11.04 -7.35 24.68
CA GLN A 73 -9.72 -7.48 25.28
C GLN A 73 -8.68 -6.62 24.58
N VAL A 74 -7.84 -5.95 25.39
CA VAL A 74 -6.65 -5.20 24.97
C VAL A 74 -5.47 -5.59 25.86
N PHE A 75 -4.28 -5.75 25.28
CA PHE A 75 -3.08 -6.19 25.96
C PHE A 75 -2.09 -5.01 26.06
N THR A 76 -2.19 -4.25 27.14
CA THR A 76 -1.37 -3.05 27.37
C THR A 76 -0.16 -3.30 28.26
N THR A 77 -0.31 -4.14 29.29
CA THR A 77 0.77 -4.43 30.25
C THR A 77 1.71 -5.53 29.76
N ASP A 78 2.96 -5.50 30.21
CA ASP A 78 3.97 -6.46 29.81
C ASP A 78 3.61 -7.89 30.25
N LEU A 79 3.01 -8.03 31.42
CA LEU A 79 2.51 -9.33 31.92
C LEU A 79 1.40 -9.92 31.03
N GLN A 80 0.47 -9.07 30.54
CA GLN A 80 -0.58 -9.52 29.62
C GLN A 80 0.02 -9.99 28.29
N LYS A 81 1.01 -9.26 27.75
CA LYS A 81 1.70 -9.64 26.52
C LYS A 81 2.44 -10.97 26.67
N GLU A 82 3.13 -11.16 27.78
CA GLU A 82 3.81 -12.40 28.11
C GLU A 82 2.83 -13.60 28.19
N LYS A 83 1.72 -13.44 28.91
CA LYS A 83 0.65 -14.46 28.97
C LYS A 83 0.11 -14.79 27.57
N LEU A 84 -0.05 -13.78 26.70
CA LEU A 84 -0.47 -14.00 25.32
C LEU A 84 0.56 -14.79 24.53
N VAL A 85 1.87 -14.48 24.66
CA VAL A 85 2.96 -15.22 23.98
C VAL A 85 2.94 -16.70 24.37
N ARG A 86 2.82 -17.00 25.68
CA ARG A 86 2.79 -18.39 26.19
C ARG A 86 1.60 -19.19 25.67
N LYS A 87 0.43 -18.53 25.51
CA LYS A 87 -0.81 -19.16 25.03
C LYS A 87 -0.95 -19.15 23.50
N LEU A 88 -0.07 -18.45 22.77
CA LEU A 88 -0.18 -18.30 21.33
C LEU A 88 0.14 -19.59 20.59
N ARG A 89 -0.85 -20.15 19.93
CA ARG A 89 -0.76 -21.33 19.06
C ARG A 89 -1.86 -21.29 18.01
N LEU A 90 -1.67 -21.95 16.90
CA LEU A 90 -2.71 -22.19 15.89
C LEU A 90 -3.54 -23.38 16.38
N ASP A 91 -4.75 -23.13 16.84
CA ASP A 91 -5.64 -24.12 17.46
C ASP A 91 -6.89 -24.41 16.61
N GLY A 92 -6.92 -23.89 15.36
CA GLY A 92 -8.05 -24.06 14.46
C GLY A 92 -9.32 -23.34 14.92
N LYS A 93 -9.23 -22.40 15.87
CA LYS A 93 -10.36 -21.65 16.40
C LYS A 93 -10.23 -20.17 16.10
N ALA A 94 -11.34 -19.53 15.76
CA ALA A 94 -11.46 -18.08 15.55
C ALA A 94 -12.73 -17.58 16.22
N LEU A 95 -12.69 -16.36 16.74
CA LEU A 95 -13.89 -15.67 17.23
C LEU A 95 -14.52 -14.84 16.11
N PRO A 96 -15.82 -14.54 16.20
CA PRO A 96 -16.48 -13.64 15.25
C PRO A 96 -15.78 -12.30 15.16
N ILE A 97 -15.95 -11.63 14.04
CA ILE A 97 -15.25 -10.39 13.71
C ILE A 97 -16.17 -9.21 13.95
N ARG A 98 -15.67 -8.21 14.67
CA ARG A 98 -16.40 -6.96 14.85
C ARG A 98 -16.33 -6.10 13.59
N ARG A 99 -17.47 -5.71 13.02
CA ARG A 99 -17.54 -4.78 11.89
C ARG A 99 -17.79 -3.35 12.36
N VAL A 100 -16.99 -2.42 11.83
CA VAL A 100 -17.12 -0.98 12.10
C VAL A 100 -17.18 -0.26 10.75
N TYR A 101 -18.20 0.58 10.57
CA TYR A 101 -18.35 1.36 9.36
C TYR A 101 -17.70 2.75 9.52
N ILE A 102 -16.79 3.09 8.61
CA ILE A 102 -16.19 4.41 8.51
C ILE A 102 -16.48 4.93 7.10
N ASP A 103 -17.21 6.03 6.98
CA ASP A 103 -17.59 6.66 5.69
C ASP A 103 -18.16 5.65 4.66
N LYS A 104 -19.10 4.79 5.06
CA LYS A 104 -19.72 3.71 4.25
C LYS A 104 -18.82 2.51 3.93
N SER A 105 -17.54 2.50 4.32
CA SER A 105 -16.67 1.34 4.19
C SER A 105 -16.64 0.54 5.49
N GLY A 106 -16.96 -0.75 5.44
CA GLY A 106 -16.90 -1.65 6.58
C GLY A 106 -15.48 -2.15 6.83
N ILE A 107 -14.94 -1.88 8.02
CA ILE A 107 -13.67 -2.46 8.47
C ILE A 107 -13.97 -3.58 9.47
N SER A 108 -13.41 -4.76 9.21
CA SER A 108 -13.56 -5.94 10.05
C SER A 108 -12.40 -6.03 11.05
N ILE A 109 -12.69 -6.06 12.34
CA ILE A 109 -11.70 -6.03 13.41
C ILE A 109 -11.72 -7.36 14.16
N PRO A 110 -10.76 -8.28 13.91
CA PRO A 110 -10.59 -9.51 14.68
C PRO A 110 -10.13 -9.21 16.11
N THR A 111 -10.26 -10.19 17.02
CA THR A 111 -9.72 -10.11 18.37
C THR A 111 -8.20 -9.91 18.35
N VAL A 112 -7.61 -9.36 19.42
CA VAL A 112 -6.14 -9.21 19.50
C VAL A 112 -5.45 -10.56 19.44
N LYS A 113 -6.05 -11.61 20.03
CA LYS A 113 -5.55 -12.99 19.98
C LYS A 113 -5.54 -13.52 18.54
N ASP A 114 -6.63 -13.34 17.78
CA ASP A 114 -6.67 -13.78 16.39
C ASP A 114 -5.71 -12.98 15.51
N ARG A 115 -5.58 -11.67 15.73
CA ARG A 115 -4.56 -10.86 15.06
C ARG A 115 -3.14 -11.36 15.33
N ALA A 116 -2.85 -11.81 16.57
CA ALA A 116 -1.55 -12.40 16.91
C ALA A 116 -1.33 -13.76 16.22
N LYS A 117 -2.35 -14.63 16.14
CA LYS A 117 -2.29 -15.88 15.37
C LYS A 117 -2.09 -15.60 13.89
N GLN A 118 -2.81 -14.62 13.31
CA GLN A 118 -2.63 -14.18 11.92
C GLN A 118 -1.22 -13.66 11.66
N ALA A 119 -0.66 -12.88 12.58
CA ALA A 119 0.71 -12.40 12.49
C ALA A 119 1.73 -13.54 12.54
N LEU A 120 1.51 -14.55 13.39
CA LEU A 120 2.36 -15.74 13.49
C LEU A 120 2.32 -16.57 12.19
N CYS A 121 1.12 -16.82 11.66
CA CYS A 121 0.92 -17.54 10.40
C CYS A 121 1.56 -16.79 9.22
N LEU A 122 1.43 -15.46 9.20
CA LEU A 122 2.03 -14.60 8.17
C LEU A 122 3.55 -14.71 8.13
N LEU A 123 4.24 -14.78 9.31
CA LEU A 123 5.70 -14.95 9.36
C LEU A 123 6.17 -16.20 8.63
N ALA A 124 5.36 -17.26 8.62
CA ALA A 124 5.69 -18.53 7.98
C ALA A 124 5.28 -18.60 6.50
N LEU A 125 4.12 -18.05 6.14
CA LEU A 125 3.57 -18.13 4.77
C LEU A 125 4.16 -17.09 3.82
N GLU A 126 4.38 -15.86 4.29
CA GLU A 126 4.80 -14.75 3.42
C GLU A 126 6.11 -15.03 2.67
N PRO A 127 7.20 -15.56 3.29
CA PRO A 127 8.42 -15.87 2.57
C PRO A 127 8.27 -17.02 1.55
N GLU A 128 7.39 -18.00 1.81
CA GLU A 128 7.08 -19.05 0.85
C GLU A 128 6.44 -18.47 -0.41
N TRP A 129 5.39 -17.65 -0.22
CA TRP A 129 4.64 -17.10 -1.34
C TRP A 129 5.37 -15.97 -2.07
N GLU A 130 6.21 -15.21 -1.37
CA GLU A 130 7.09 -14.22 -2.02
C GLU A 130 8.09 -14.88 -3.00
N ALA A 131 8.45 -16.14 -2.77
CA ALA A 131 9.26 -16.91 -3.72
C ALA A 131 8.50 -17.32 -4.99
N LYS A 132 7.17 -17.42 -4.92
CA LYS A 132 6.28 -17.87 -6.02
C LYS A 132 5.66 -16.72 -6.80
N PHE A 133 5.33 -15.60 -6.12
CA PHE A 133 4.59 -14.49 -6.72
C PHE A 133 5.25 -13.91 -7.96
N GLU A 134 4.42 -13.57 -8.92
CA GLU A 134 4.78 -12.94 -10.19
C GLU A 134 5.52 -11.61 -9.98
N THR A 135 6.36 -11.27 -10.94
CA THR A 135 7.27 -10.12 -10.86
C THR A 135 6.54 -8.77 -10.92
N ASN A 136 5.43 -8.70 -11.62
CA ASN A 136 4.65 -7.46 -11.82
C ASN A 136 3.42 -7.36 -10.90
N SER A 137 3.38 -8.14 -9.83
CA SER A 137 2.44 -7.99 -8.73
C SER A 137 3.08 -7.18 -7.59
N TYR A 138 2.47 -6.07 -7.18
CA TYR A 138 3.10 -5.09 -6.28
C TYR A 138 2.33 -4.81 -4.99
N GLY A 139 1.00 -4.91 -5.00
CA GLY A 139 0.16 -4.55 -3.85
C GLY A 139 0.36 -5.46 -2.65
N PHE A 140 0.47 -4.87 -1.44
CA PHE A 140 0.59 -5.57 -0.16
C PHE A 140 1.79 -6.52 -0.01
N ARG A 141 2.77 -6.44 -0.89
CA ARG A 141 3.97 -7.27 -0.85
C ARG A 141 5.14 -6.56 -0.19
N PRO A 142 5.95 -7.25 0.64
CA PRO A 142 7.10 -6.65 1.30
C PRO A 142 8.14 -6.16 0.28
N GLY A 143 8.73 -5.00 0.56
CA GLY A 143 9.74 -4.37 -0.30
C GLY A 143 9.20 -3.75 -1.59
N ARG A 144 7.93 -3.94 -1.95
CA ARG A 144 7.24 -3.40 -3.13
C ARG A 144 6.28 -2.27 -2.76
N CYS A 145 5.99 -1.39 -3.71
CA CYS A 145 5.06 -0.28 -3.49
C CYS A 145 4.39 0.19 -4.80
N CYS A 146 3.45 1.12 -4.66
CA CYS A 146 2.73 1.72 -5.80
C CYS A 146 3.67 2.39 -6.83
N HIS A 147 4.80 2.96 -6.41
CA HIS A 147 5.76 3.56 -7.33
C HIS A 147 6.50 2.52 -8.17
N ASP A 148 6.66 1.28 -7.68
CA ASP A 148 7.20 0.19 -8.51
C ASP A 148 6.22 -0.18 -9.63
N ALA A 149 4.91 -0.23 -9.35
CA ALA A 149 3.87 -0.42 -10.35
C ALA A 149 3.82 0.76 -11.34
N MET A 150 3.91 2.00 -10.83
CA MET A 150 3.98 3.21 -11.65
C MET A 150 5.14 3.16 -12.65
N GLU A 151 6.34 2.80 -12.22
CA GLU A 151 7.50 2.71 -13.11
C GLU A 151 7.38 1.51 -14.06
N ALA A 152 6.77 0.38 -13.64
CA ALA A 152 6.48 -0.74 -14.52
C ALA A 152 5.57 -0.32 -15.68
N ILE A 153 4.49 0.41 -15.40
CA ILE A 153 3.59 0.97 -16.41
C ILE A 153 4.36 1.93 -17.33
N SER A 154 5.16 2.84 -16.76
CA SER A 154 5.97 3.79 -17.53
C SER A 154 6.90 3.09 -18.54
N LEU A 155 7.56 2.02 -18.09
CA LEU A 155 8.44 1.21 -18.94
C LEU A 155 7.65 0.48 -20.03
N SER A 156 6.48 -0.08 -19.70
CA SER A 156 5.63 -0.79 -20.67
C SER A 156 5.00 0.12 -21.73
N LEU A 157 4.83 1.41 -21.42
CA LEU A 157 4.29 2.39 -22.36
C LEU A 157 5.36 2.95 -23.34
N ARG A 158 6.65 2.76 -23.07
CA ARG A 158 7.72 3.19 -23.97
C ARG A 158 7.78 2.28 -25.20
N ASN A 159 8.05 2.83 -26.37
CA ASN A 159 8.36 2.03 -27.55
C ASN A 159 9.84 1.64 -27.55
N HIS A 160 10.10 0.41 -27.95
CA HIS A 160 11.46 -0.02 -28.28
C HIS A 160 11.86 0.47 -29.67
N SER A 161 13.18 0.59 -29.92
CA SER A 161 13.71 0.99 -31.24
C SER A 161 13.23 -0.02 -32.31
N GLY A 162 12.62 0.49 -33.38
CA GLY A 162 12.08 -0.33 -34.48
C GLY A 162 10.58 -0.63 -34.41
N GLU A 163 9.86 -0.23 -33.35
CA GLU A 163 8.39 -0.33 -33.31
C GLU A 163 7.76 0.86 -34.04
N ASN A 164 6.97 0.59 -35.09
CA ASN A 164 6.24 1.62 -35.84
C ASN A 164 4.94 2.10 -35.16
N HIS A 165 4.60 1.53 -33.99
CA HIS A 165 3.38 1.86 -33.28
C HIS A 165 3.62 2.96 -32.24
N TYR A 166 2.96 4.11 -32.43
CA TYR A 166 3.12 5.28 -31.56
C TYR A 166 2.22 5.29 -30.33
N HIS A 167 1.28 4.35 -30.23
CA HIS A 167 0.36 4.23 -29.12
C HIS A 167 0.12 2.77 -28.75
N LYS A 168 -0.33 2.55 -27.52
CA LYS A 168 -0.71 1.23 -26.99
C LYS A 168 -2.13 1.33 -26.42
N TYR A 169 -2.82 0.21 -26.39
CA TYR A 169 -4.12 0.10 -25.75
C TYR A 169 -3.97 -0.45 -24.35
N ILE A 170 -4.78 0.05 -23.45
CA ILE A 170 -4.73 -0.25 -22.04
C ILE A 170 -6.09 -0.76 -21.57
N LEU A 171 -6.13 -1.94 -20.97
CA LEU A 171 -7.22 -2.38 -20.13
C LEU A 171 -6.89 -1.96 -18.69
N ASP A 172 -7.62 -0.98 -18.16
CA ASP A 172 -7.60 -0.61 -16.75
C ASP A 172 -8.79 -1.27 -16.08
N ALA A 173 -8.55 -2.19 -15.13
CA ALA A 173 -9.58 -3.02 -14.56
C ALA A 173 -9.38 -3.22 -13.05
N GLY A 174 -10.50 -3.37 -12.35
CA GLY A 174 -10.54 -3.77 -10.95
C GLY A 174 -11.47 -4.95 -10.74
N ILE A 175 -11.34 -5.62 -9.61
CA ILE A 175 -12.17 -6.76 -9.23
C ILE A 175 -13.26 -6.29 -8.28
N THR A 176 -14.49 -6.74 -8.49
CA THR A 176 -15.63 -6.37 -7.63
C THR A 176 -15.48 -7.02 -6.27
N LYS A 177 -15.44 -6.21 -5.21
CA LYS A 177 -15.42 -6.68 -3.80
C LYS A 177 -14.48 -7.88 -3.59
N CYS A 178 -13.28 -7.83 -4.16
CA CYS A 178 -12.35 -8.95 -4.23
C CYS A 178 -12.22 -9.68 -2.88
N PHE A 179 -11.92 -8.93 -1.81
CA PHE A 179 -11.74 -9.51 -0.47
C PHE A 179 -13.02 -10.13 0.12
N ASP A 180 -14.20 -9.66 -0.28
CA ASP A 180 -15.48 -10.11 0.25
C ASP A 180 -16.08 -11.30 -0.54
N GLN A 181 -15.48 -11.67 -1.69
CA GLN A 181 -16.07 -12.65 -2.63
C GLN A 181 -15.14 -13.80 -3.03
N ILE A 182 -13.88 -13.83 -2.52
CA ILE A 182 -12.97 -14.95 -2.81
C ILE A 182 -13.57 -16.26 -2.33
N ASP A 183 -13.62 -17.26 -3.23
CA ASP A 183 -14.06 -18.61 -2.90
C ASP A 183 -13.11 -19.25 -1.88
N HIS A 184 -13.67 -19.79 -0.79
CA HIS A 184 -12.90 -20.35 0.30
C HIS A 184 -12.22 -21.67 -0.06
N GLU A 185 -12.89 -22.53 -0.81
CA GLU A 185 -12.37 -23.85 -1.19
C GLU A 185 -11.18 -23.67 -2.13
N TYR A 186 -11.36 -22.87 -3.18
CA TYR A 186 -10.28 -22.52 -4.10
C TYR A 186 -9.07 -21.92 -3.38
N LEU A 187 -9.30 -20.98 -2.45
CA LEU A 187 -8.21 -20.36 -1.72
C LEU A 187 -7.44 -21.36 -0.85
N VAL A 188 -8.14 -22.24 -0.15
CA VAL A 188 -7.53 -23.24 0.74
C VAL A 188 -6.77 -24.30 -0.07
N GLU A 189 -7.34 -24.79 -1.17
CA GLU A 189 -6.67 -25.71 -2.08
C GLU A 189 -5.37 -25.10 -2.63
N LYS A 190 -5.47 -23.88 -3.11
CA LYS A 190 -4.31 -23.13 -3.65
C LYS A 190 -3.24 -22.85 -2.59
N LEU A 191 -3.65 -22.57 -1.37
CA LEU A 191 -2.75 -22.32 -0.24
C LEU A 191 -1.85 -23.52 0.03
N ASN A 192 -2.35 -24.74 -0.05
CA ASN A 192 -1.63 -26.01 0.10
C ASN A 192 -0.51 -25.92 1.16
N THR A 193 -0.86 -25.88 2.44
CA THR A 193 0.06 -25.58 3.54
C THR A 193 0.04 -26.64 4.64
N LEU A 194 0.69 -26.38 5.79
CA LEU A 194 0.64 -27.27 6.96
C LEU A 194 -0.79 -27.39 7.47
N PRO A 195 -1.24 -28.61 7.91
CA PRO A 195 -2.61 -28.83 8.38
C PRO A 195 -3.05 -27.88 9.50
N GLU A 196 -2.16 -27.53 10.42
CA GLU A 196 -2.42 -26.55 11.50
C GLU A 196 -2.66 -25.14 10.99
N MET A 197 -1.93 -24.70 9.94
CA MET A 197 -2.17 -23.40 9.29
C MET A 197 -3.43 -23.44 8.45
N GLU A 198 -3.66 -24.51 7.71
CA GLU A 198 -4.85 -24.67 6.89
C GLU A 198 -6.14 -24.65 7.74
N SER A 199 -6.19 -25.45 8.81
CA SER A 199 -7.29 -25.46 9.76
C SER A 199 -7.55 -24.08 10.37
N GLN A 200 -6.48 -23.37 10.72
CA GLN A 200 -6.58 -22.01 11.28
C GLN A 200 -7.07 -21.00 10.25
N VAL A 201 -6.63 -21.08 8.98
CA VAL A 201 -7.12 -20.21 7.89
C VAL A 201 -8.60 -20.49 7.63
N LYS A 202 -9.00 -21.77 7.53
CA LYS A 202 -10.42 -22.17 7.41
C LYS A 202 -11.29 -21.57 8.52
N ALA A 203 -10.79 -21.59 9.77
CA ALA A 203 -11.50 -21.00 10.90
C ALA A 203 -11.67 -19.48 10.76
N TRP A 204 -10.65 -18.74 10.27
CA TRP A 204 -10.78 -17.28 10.03
C TRP A 204 -11.71 -16.97 8.88
N LEU A 205 -11.70 -17.75 7.80
CA LEU A 205 -12.59 -17.56 6.66
C LEU A 205 -14.06 -17.79 7.02
N LYS A 206 -14.34 -18.77 7.88
CA LYS A 206 -15.69 -19.11 8.39
C LYS A 206 -16.13 -18.25 9.58
N ALA A 207 -15.21 -17.46 10.18
CA ALA A 207 -15.55 -16.62 11.32
C ALA A 207 -16.66 -15.63 10.95
N GLY A 208 -17.78 -15.70 11.67
CA GLY A 208 -18.94 -14.84 11.45
C GLY A 208 -18.60 -13.36 11.69
N VAL A 209 -19.38 -12.48 11.10
CA VAL A 209 -19.25 -11.02 11.26
C VAL A 209 -20.37 -10.55 12.17
N LEU A 210 -20.01 -9.88 13.28
CA LEU A 210 -20.93 -9.20 14.19
C LEU A 210 -21.08 -7.75 13.76
N GLU A 211 -22.28 -7.40 13.31
CA GLU A 211 -22.70 -6.03 13.02
C GLU A 211 -23.35 -5.41 14.28
N ASN A 212 -23.25 -4.08 14.40
CA ASN A 212 -23.89 -3.30 15.49
C ASN A 212 -23.43 -3.61 16.93
N PHE A 213 -22.27 -4.19 17.12
CA PHE A 213 -21.73 -4.62 18.42
C PHE A 213 -21.67 -3.51 19.51
N LEU A 214 -21.64 -2.24 19.14
CA LEU A 214 -21.58 -1.10 20.06
C LEU A 214 -22.93 -0.37 20.22
N ASP A 215 -23.95 -0.77 19.49
CA ASP A 215 -25.28 -0.13 19.54
C ASP A 215 -26.18 -0.96 20.44
N ASN A 216 -26.28 -0.56 21.70
CA ASN A 216 -27.10 -1.27 22.70
C ASN A 216 -28.59 -1.34 22.33
N ASN A 217 -29.04 -0.53 21.35
CA ASN A 217 -30.42 -0.47 20.89
C ASN A 217 -30.69 -1.30 19.63
N LYS A 218 -29.70 -2.01 19.09
CA LYS A 218 -29.84 -2.85 17.91
C LYS A 218 -29.47 -4.30 18.21
N GLU A 219 -30.27 -5.22 17.71
CA GLU A 219 -29.95 -6.64 17.79
C GLU A 219 -28.59 -6.96 17.15
N THR A 220 -27.74 -7.66 17.88
CA THR A 220 -26.46 -8.16 17.39
C THR A 220 -26.72 -9.37 16.50
N ASN A 221 -26.77 -9.17 15.21
CA ASN A 221 -26.90 -10.26 14.24
C ASN A 221 -25.54 -10.80 13.86
N THR A 222 -25.31 -12.09 14.08
CA THR A 222 -24.15 -12.83 13.59
C THR A 222 -24.50 -13.31 12.18
N ARG A 223 -23.80 -12.78 11.16
CA ARG A 223 -23.89 -13.32 9.82
C ARG A 223 -22.73 -14.28 9.57
N GLU A 224 -23.02 -15.47 9.11
CA GLU A 224 -22.00 -16.41 8.67
C GLU A 224 -21.27 -15.85 7.45
N ASN A 225 -19.95 -16.03 7.42
CA ASN A 225 -19.13 -15.60 6.30
C ASN A 225 -18.96 -16.78 5.35
N ILE A 226 -19.81 -16.83 4.31
CA ILE A 226 -19.83 -17.94 3.34
C ILE A 226 -18.73 -17.75 2.29
N MET A 227 -18.33 -16.50 2.01
CA MET A 227 -17.31 -16.14 1.01
C MET A 227 -16.44 -15.00 1.50
N GLY A 228 -15.24 -14.88 0.96
CA GLY A 228 -14.34 -13.76 1.15
C GLY A 228 -13.44 -13.85 2.37
N THR A 229 -12.52 -12.90 2.45
CA THR A 229 -11.59 -12.73 3.58
C THR A 229 -11.92 -11.45 4.33
N PRO A 230 -11.90 -11.44 5.68
CA PRO A 230 -12.25 -10.23 6.44
C PRO A 230 -11.36 -9.04 6.09
N GLN A 231 -11.94 -7.93 5.62
CA GLN A 231 -11.20 -6.68 5.38
C GLN A 231 -10.72 -6.10 6.72
N GLY A 232 -9.40 -6.14 6.96
CA GLY A 232 -8.76 -5.64 8.18
C GLY A 232 -8.00 -6.71 8.97
N GLY A 233 -8.07 -7.97 8.57
CA GLY A 233 -7.18 -9.03 9.06
C GLY A 233 -5.74 -8.81 8.61
N ILE A 234 -4.77 -9.17 9.47
CA ILE A 234 -3.33 -9.02 9.18
C ILE A 234 -2.90 -9.91 8.02
N ILE A 235 -3.50 -11.08 7.87
CA ILE A 235 -3.16 -12.07 6.83
C ILE A 235 -3.97 -11.88 5.54
N SER A 236 -5.10 -11.18 5.58
CA SER A 236 -6.02 -11.05 4.43
C SER A 236 -5.35 -10.51 3.16
N PRO A 237 -4.43 -9.52 3.22
CA PRO A 237 -3.73 -9.06 2.02
C PRO A 237 -2.87 -10.14 1.36
N LEU A 238 -2.23 -11.02 2.14
CA LEU A 238 -1.48 -12.16 1.61
C LEU A 238 -2.44 -13.17 0.95
N LEU A 239 -3.53 -13.53 1.61
CA LEU A 239 -4.53 -14.47 1.08
C LEU A 239 -5.14 -13.95 -0.23
N GLY A 240 -5.46 -12.66 -0.32
CA GLY A 240 -5.92 -12.04 -1.57
C GLY A 240 -4.89 -12.12 -2.70
N ASN A 241 -3.60 -11.91 -2.39
CA ASN A 241 -2.54 -12.09 -3.38
C ASN A 241 -2.37 -13.55 -3.79
N ILE A 242 -2.55 -14.51 -2.88
CA ILE A 242 -2.51 -15.94 -3.17
C ILE A 242 -3.67 -16.31 -4.11
N ALA A 243 -4.88 -15.86 -3.83
CA ALA A 243 -6.04 -16.12 -4.69
C ALA A 243 -5.82 -15.64 -6.13
N LEU A 244 -5.22 -14.46 -6.29
CA LEU A 244 -4.98 -13.83 -7.60
C LEU A 244 -3.62 -14.20 -8.24
N HIS A 245 -2.80 -15.00 -7.57
CA HIS A 245 -1.54 -15.49 -8.14
C HIS A 245 -1.81 -16.39 -9.35
N GLY A 246 -0.98 -16.32 -10.37
CA GLY A 246 -1.11 -17.05 -11.61
C GLY A 246 -1.81 -16.26 -12.73
N LEU A 247 -2.41 -15.11 -12.45
CA LEU A 247 -3.06 -14.28 -13.46
C LEU A 247 -2.06 -13.78 -14.53
N GLU A 248 -0.90 -13.28 -14.11
CA GLU A 248 0.13 -12.81 -15.05
C GLU A 248 0.65 -13.98 -15.90
N ASP A 249 0.95 -15.11 -15.28
CA ASP A 249 1.48 -16.29 -15.98
C ASP A 249 0.44 -16.85 -16.96
N HIS A 250 -0.83 -16.96 -16.56
CA HIS A 250 -1.92 -17.37 -17.43
C HIS A 250 -2.01 -16.47 -18.67
N MET A 251 -2.03 -15.16 -18.49
CA MET A 251 -2.12 -14.21 -19.60
C MET A 251 -0.89 -14.24 -20.50
N LYS A 252 0.29 -14.53 -19.93
CA LYS A 252 1.54 -14.71 -20.70
C LYS A 252 1.54 -16.00 -21.53
N GLU A 253 0.92 -17.07 -21.07
CA GLU A 253 0.74 -18.29 -21.88
C GLU A 253 -0.39 -18.08 -22.91
N TRP A 254 -1.51 -17.48 -22.52
CA TRP A 254 -2.62 -17.17 -23.41
C TRP A 254 -2.19 -16.36 -24.65
N ILE A 255 -1.39 -15.30 -24.48
CA ILE A 255 -0.91 -14.50 -25.63
C ILE A 255 -0.05 -15.32 -26.59
N CYS A 256 0.61 -16.38 -26.12
CA CYS A 256 1.40 -17.26 -26.97
C CYS A 256 0.53 -18.10 -27.92
N THR A 257 -0.74 -18.35 -27.58
CA THR A 257 -1.68 -19.07 -28.44
C THR A 257 -2.20 -18.23 -29.60
N LYS A 258 -2.08 -16.88 -29.51
CA LYS A 258 -2.58 -15.98 -30.53
C LYS A 258 -1.66 -15.94 -31.76
N PRO A 259 -2.24 -15.72 -32.97
CA PRO A 259 -1.44 -15.56 -34.17
C PRO A 259 -0.48 -14.39 -34.05
N SER A 260 0.62 -14.43 -34.76
CA SER A 260 1.61 -13.35 -34.75
C SER A 260 1.08 -12.12 -35.46
N PHE A 261 1.20 -10.93 -34.79
CA PHE A 261 0.72 -9.64 -35.33
C PHE A 261 1.70 -8.99 -36.33
N ALA A 262 2.88 -9.57 -36.52
CA ALA A 262 3.81 -9.08 -37.53
C ALA A 262 3.56 -9.78 -38.87
N LYS A 263 3.63 -9.02 -39.96
CA LYS A 263 3.59 -9.53 -41.34
C LYS A 263 4.71 -10.56 -41.63
N THR A 264 5.66 -10.71 -40.72
CA THR A 264 6.74 -11.70 -40.77
C THR A 264 6.58 -12.68 -39.61
N ASN A 265 6.47 -13.97 -39.87
CA ASN A 265 6.31 -15.10 -38.94
C ASN A 265 7.48 -15.30 -37.95
N ARG A 266 8.15 -14.25 -37.49
CA ARG A 266 9.38 -14.31 -36.70
C ARG A 266 9.22 -14.00 -35.21
N TYR A 267 8.01 -13.94 -34.66
CA TYR A 267 7.89 -13.73 -33.22
C TYR A 267 8.07 -15.03 -32.45
N SER A 268 9.22 -15.16 -31.77
CA SER A 268 9.47 -16.24 -30.82
C SER A 268 8.42 -16.21 -29.69
N LYS A 269 8.15 -17.36 -29.04
CA LYS A 269 7.28 -17.45 -27.86
C LYS A 269 7.62 -16.38 -26.79
N ASN A 270 8.91 -16.13 -26.57
CA ASN A 270 9.39 -15.09 -25.65
C ASN A 270 9.02 -13.67 -26.10
N ALA A 271 9.05 -13.36 -27.38
CA ALA A 271 8.65 -12.06 -27.89
C ALA A 271 7.15 -11.84 -27.69
N LYS A 272 6.31 -12.84 -27.95
CA LYS A 272 4.87 -12.80 -27.64
C LYS A 272 4.60 -12.57 -26.16
N ARG A 273 5.25 -13.32 -25.27
CA ARG A 273 5.13 -13.10 -23.81
C ARG A 273 5.51 -11.68 -23.38
N LYS A 274 6.52 -11.07 -24.00
CA LYS A 274 6.96 -9.70 -23.70
C LYS A 274 6.02 -8.63 -24.28
N SER A 275 5.28 -8.91 -25.35
CA SER A 275 4.38 -7.95 -26.01
C SER A 275 3.20 -7.53 -25.12
N LEU A 276 2.66 -8.46 -24.31
CA LEU A 276 1.59 -8.19 -23.37
C LEU A 276 2.17 -7.88 -21.98
N SER A 277 1.97 -6.68 -21.48
CA SER A 277 2.35 -6.32 -20.11
C SER A 277 1.15 -6.49 -19.18
N VAL A 278 1.32 -7.20 -18.07
CA VAL A 278 0.32 -7.39 -17.02
C VAL A 278 0.90 -6.82 -15.73
N ILE A 279 0.27 -5.80 -15.15
CA ILE A 279 0.78 -5.11 -13.96
C ILE A 279 -0.35 -5.04 -12.95
N ARG A 280 -0.16 -5.67 -11.78
CA ARG A 280 -1.18 -5.79 -10.74
C ARG A 280 -0.78 -5.09 -9.44
N TYR A 281 -1.72 -4.39 -8.86
CA TYR A 281 -1.61 -3.82 -7.51
C TYR A 281 -2.84 -4.22 -6.68
N ALA A 282 -2.73 -5.28 -5.91
CA ALA A 282 -3.83 -5.93 -5.19
C ALA A 282 -4.94 -6.39 -6.16
N ASP A 283 -6.13 -5.82 -6.05
CA ASP A 283 -7.32 -6.08 -6.86
C ASP A 283 -7.43 -5.19 -8.12
N ASP A 284 -6.61 -4.13 -8.22
CA ASP A 284 -6.53 -3.30 -9.41
C ASP A 284 -5.38 -3.78 -10.32
N PHE A 285 -5.60 -3.84 -11.63
CA PHE A 285 -4.57 -4.24 -12.59
C PHE A 285 -4.70 -3.56 -13.94
N VAL A 286 -3.59 -3.52 -14.67
CA VAL A 286 -3.50 -2.91 -15.99
C VAL A 286 -2.86 -3.90 -16.96
N LEU A 287 -3.51 -4.10 -18.12
CA LEU A 287 -2.90 -4.78 -19.27
C LEU A 287 -2.57 -3.76 -20.35
N ILE A 288 -1.42 -3.94 -20.99
CA ILE A 288 -0.94 -3.05 -22.04
C ILE A 288 -0.48 -3.87 -23.24
N HIS A 289 -1.06 -3.57 -24.40
CA HIS A 289 -0.68 -4.18 -25.68
C HIS A 289 -0.81 -3.15 -26.82
N GLN A 290 -0.09 -3.38 -27.92
CA GLN A 290 -0.15 -2.52 -29.11
C GLN A 290 -1.42 -2.70 -29.94
N ASP A 291 -2.07 -3.84 -29.86
CA ASP A 291 -3.26 -4.18 -30.62
C ASP A 291 -4.50 -4.14 -29.72
N LYS A 292 -5.55 -3.43 -30.20
CA LYS A 292 -6.80 -3.28 -29.50
C LYS A 292 -7.58 -4.61 -29.42
N THR A 293 -7.56 -5.40 -30.50
CA THR A 293 -8.31 -6.66 -30.54
C THR A 293 -7.81 -7.63 -29.49
N ILE A 294 -6.48 -7.66 -29.24
CA ILE A 294 -5.88 -8.45 -28.17
C ILE A 294 -6.33 -7.97 -26.80
N ILE A 295 -6.46 -6.67 -26.59
CA ILE A 295 -6.94 -6.12 -25.31
C ILE A 295 -8.42 -6.46 -25.09
N ASP A 296 -9.26 -6.40 -26.14
CA ASP A 296 -10.68 -6.77 -26.08
C ASP A 296 -10.84 -8.28 -25.77
N GLU A 297 -10.05 -9.13 -26.39
CA GLU A 297 -10.02 -10.57 -26.10
C GLU A 297 -9.46 -10.87 -24.72
N ALA A 298 -8.40 -10.17 -24.30
CA ALA A 298 -7.80 -10.30 -22.98
C ALA A 298 -8.79 -9.98 -21.85
N LYS A 299 -9.68 -8.99 -22.04
CA LYS A 299 -10.76 -8.71 -21.08
C LYS A 299 -11.66 -9.94 -20.90
N LYS A 300 -12.04 -10.63 -21.97
CA LYS A 300 -12.88 -11.83 -21.91
C LYS A 300 -12.14 -12.98 -21.22
N GLU A 301 -10.88 -13.19 -21.58
CA GLU A 301 -10.05 -14.26 -21.01
C GLU A 301 -9.83 -14.09 -19.51
N ILE A 302 -9.55 -12.86 -19.04
CA ILE A 302 -9.43 -12.57 -17.61
C ILE A 302 -10.75 -12.79 -16.89
N SER A 303 -11.89 -12.40 -17.48
CA SER A 303 -13.20 -12.64 -16.90
C SER A 303 -13.47 -14.13 -16.72
N HIS A 304 -13.08 -14.95 -17.70
CA HIS A 304 -13.19 -16.41 -17.65
C HIS A 304 -12.25 -16.99 -16.56
N TRP A 305 -10.99 -16.56 -16.51
CA TRP A 305 -10.02 -17.01 -15.50
C TRP A 305 -10.47 -16.67 -14.07
N LEU A 306 -10.97 -15.45 -13.85
CA LEU A 306 -11.47 -15.01 -12.55
C LEU A 306 -12.69 -15.81 -12.10
N LEU A 307 -13.59 -16.14 -13.03
CA LEU A 307 -14.82 -16.89 -12.73
C LEU A 307 -14.54 -18.35 -12.42
N ASN A 308 -13.69 -19.00 -13.19
CA ASN A 308 -13.39 -20.43 -13.06
C ASN A 308 -12.38 -20.76 -11.94
N GLY A 309 -11.52 -19.79 -11.55
CA GLY A 309 -10.58 -19.93 -10.45
C GLY A 309 -11.17 -19.38 -9.14
N PRO A 310 -10.83 -18.15 -8.76
CA PRO A 310 -11.24 -17.57 -7.47
C PRO A 310 -12.74 -17.23 -7.36
N ARG A 311 -13.54 -17.51 -8.37
CA ARG A 311 -14.98 -17.20 -8.50
C ARG A 311 -15.29 -15.71 -8.37
N LEU A 312 -14.41 -14.87 -8.89
CA LEU A 312 -14.51 -13.42 -8.84
C LEU A 312 -15.01 -12.84 -10.16
N LYS A 313 -15.49 -11.59 -10.13
CA LYS A 313 -15.98 -10.85 -11.30
C LYS A 313 -15.23 -9.53 -11.46
N LEU A 314 -15.03 -9.11 -12.71
CA LEU A 314 -14.55 -7.77 -13.01
C LEU A 314 -15.56 -6.73 -12.55
N ASN A 315 -15.07 -5.58 -12.13
CA ASN A 315 -15.91 -4.42 -11.83
C ASN A 315 -16.13 -3.64 -13.14
N GLU A 316 -17.31 -3.80 -13.75
CA GLU A 316 -17.63 -3.18 -15.04
C GLU A 316 -17.57 -1.65 -15.01
N GLU A 317 -17.93 -1.00 -13.89
CA GLU A 317 -17.89 0.45 -13.74
C GLU A 317 -16.46 1.00 -13.71
N LYS A 318 -15.51 0.21 -13.19
CA LYS A 318 -14.08 0.57 -13.13
C LYS A 318 -13.31 0.08 -14.36
N THR A 319 -13.84 -0.89 -15.10
CA THR A 319 -13.13 -1.50 -16.22
C THR A 319 -13.29 -0.67 -17.48
N SER A 320 -12.19 -0.19 -18.01
CA SER A 320 -12.18 0.61 -19.25
C SER A 320 -11.00 0.27 -20.14
N ILE A 321 -11.26 0.31 -21.46
CA ILE A 321 -10.22 0.17 -22.48
C ILE A 321 -9.95 1.57 -23.06
N ARG A 322 -8.69 1.98 -23.03
CA ARG A 322 -8.27 3.33 -23.48
C ARG A 322 -7.04 3.26 -24.37
N ASN A 323 -6.88 4.31 -25.17
CA ASN A 323 -5.63 4.55 -25.89
C ASN A 323 -4.65 5.31 -24.99
N SER A 324 -3.37 4.94 -25.03
CA SER A 324 -2.33 5.61 -24.24
C SER A 324 -2.17 7.11 -24.52
N ASN A 325 -2.59 7.58 -25.69
CA ASN A 325 -2.56 9.00 -26.05
C ASN A 325 -3.67 9.82 -25.36
N GLU A 326 -4.78 9.18 -25.03
CA GLU A 326 -5.89 9.82 -24.28
C GLU A 326 -5.58 9.92 -22.79
N GLY A 327 -4.69 9.04 -22.33
CA GLY A 327 -4.31 8.91 -20.95
C GLY A 327 -5.30 8.11 -20.09
N PHE A 328 -4.80 7.54 -19.02
CA PHE A 328 -5.58 6.78 -18.04
C PHE A 328 -5.07 7.04 -16.62
N ASN A 329 -5.89 6.72 -15.62
CA ASN A 329 -5.57 6.93 -14.22
C ASN A 329 -5.35 5.60 -13.53
N PHE A 330 -4.21 5.44 -12.84
CA PHE A 330 -3.93 4.26 -12.01
C PHE A 330 -3.18 4.68 -10.74
N LEU A 331 -3.57 4.18 -9.57
CA LEU A 331 -2.98 4.47 -8.26
C LEU A 331 -2.80 5.98 -7.98
N GLY A 332 -3.74 6.81 -8.43
CA GLY A 332 -3.69 8.25 -8.22
C GLY A 332 -2.81 9.02 -9.20
N PHE A 333 -2.18 8.34 -10.14
CA PHE A 333 -1.41 8.95 -11.24
C PHE A 333 -2.18 8.91 -12.54
N THR A 334 -1.97 9.91 -13.40
CA THR A 334 -2.38 9.92 -14.80
C THR A 334 -1.19 9.60 -15.68
N PHE A 335 -1.33 8.61 -16.54
CA PHE A 335 -0.35 8.20 -17.55
C PHE A 335 -0.81 8.63 -18.91
N ILE A 336 0.09 9.18 -19.71
CA ILE A 336 -0.18 9.58 -21.10
C ILE A 336 1.07 9.36 -21.93
N THR A 337 0.92 8.95 -23.18
CA THR A 337 2.03 8.85 -24.13
C THR A 337 2.05 10.08 -25.04
N ILE A 338 3.22 10.67 -25.21
CA ILE A 338 3.46 11.83 -26.07
C ILE A 338 4.49 11.44 -27.11
N ARG A 339 4.16 11.72 -28.36
CA ARG A 339 5.10 11.55 -29.48
C ARG A 339 6.16 12.65 -29.45
N ARG A 340 7.42 12.30 -29.62
CA ARG A 340 8.52 13.24 -29.78
C ARG A 340 9.45 12.74 -30.90
N GLY A 341 9.24 13.26 -32.12
CA GLY A 341 9.86 12.71 -33.31
C GLY A 341 9.43 11.25 -33.55
N ASN A 342 10.39 10.36 -33.73
CA ASN A 342 10.16 8.93 -33.95
C ASN A 342 10.09 8.11 -32.65
N LYS A 343 10.05 8.76 -31.48
CA LYS A 343 9.99 8.08 -30.17
C LYS A 343 8.72 8.45 -29.43
N THR A 344 8.20 7.48 -28.67
CA THR A 344 7.10 7.70 -27.73
C THR A 344 7.64 7.81 -26.32
N ARG A 345 7.22 8.82 -25.59
CA ARG A 345 7.59 9.05 -24.19
C ARG A 345 6.35 8.97 -23.31
N ALA A 346 6.40 8.13 -22.30
CA ALA A 346 5.40 8.11 -21.25
C ALA A 346 5.62 9.30 -20.31
N LYS A 347 4.54 10.01 -20.01
CA LYS A 347 4.47 11.10 -19.04
C LYS A 347 3.53 10.69 -17.93
N ILE A 348 3.91 11.02 -16.69
CA ILE A 348 3.18 10.66 -15.48
C ILE A 348 2.91 11.93 -14.71
N TYR A 349 1.65 12.14 -14.32
CA TYR A 349 1.21 13.30 -13.54
C TYR A 349 0.39 12.88 -12.34
N PRO A 350 0.31 13.70 -11.27
CA PRO A 350 -0.73 13.51 -10.26
C PRO A 350 -2.11 13.61 -10.90
N SER A 351 -2.99 12.63 -10.71
CA SER A 351 -4.31 12.65 -11.33
C SER A 351 -5.14 13.85 -10.84
N ARG A 352 -6.06 14.33 -11.69
CA ARG A 352 -6.96 15.45 -11.35
C ARG A 352 -7.73 15.17 -10.07
N LYS A 353 -8.28 13.96 -9.92
CA LYS A 353 -8.98 13.51 -8.71
C LYS A 353 -8.09 13.61 -7.47
N SER A 354 -6.82 13.19 -7.56
CA SER A 354 -5.87 13.29 -6.43
C SER A 354 -5.57 14.73 -6.04
N GLN A 355 -5.49 15.65 -7.01
CA GLN A 355 -5.31 17.09 -6.76
C GLN A 355 -6.53 17.69 -6.05
N GLU A 356 -7.73 17.39 -6.54
CA GLU A 356 -9.00 17.85 -5.96
C GLU A 356 -9.18 17.35 -4.53
N ILE A 357 -8.85 16.08 -4.26
CA ILE A 357 -8.89 15.50 -2.91
C ILE A 357 -7.94 16.24 -1.96
N LEU A 358 -6.72 16.61 -2.39
CA LEU A 358 -5.81 17.37 -1.54
C LEU A 358 -6.41 18.74 -1.19
N ILE A 359 -6.91 19.48 -2.18
CA ILE A 359 -7.47 20.82 -1.99
C ILE A 359 -8.69 20.78 -1.07
N LEU A 360 -9.57 19.78 -1.26
CA LEU A 360 -10.74 19.56 -0.40
C LEU A 360 -10.31 19.21 1.04
N LYS A 361 -9.31 18.34 1.20
CA LYS A 361 -8.79 17.96 2.52
C LYS A 361 -8.19 19.15 3.28
N VAL A 362 -7.40 19.99 2.58
CA VAL A 362 -6.85 21.23 3.15
C VAL A 362 -7.98 22.18 3.58
N ARG A 363 -8.98 22.38 2.70
CA ARG A 363 -10.16 23.20 3.00
C ARG A 363 -10.90 22.72 4.25
N ASN A 364 -11.18 21.42 4.35
CA ASN A 364 -11.86 20.82 5.50
C ASN A 364 -11.07 21.00 6.81
N VAL A 365 -9.75 20.84 6.76
CA VAL A 365 -8.89 21.08 7.93
C VAL A 365 -8.93 22.54 8.35
N ILE A 366 -8.85 23.49 7.42
CA ILE A 366 -8.95 24.92 7.71
C ILE A 366 -10.32 25.26 8.33
N GLN A 367 -11.41 24.72 7.78
CA GLN A 367 -12.76 24.97 8.27
C GLN A 367 -13.00 24.42 9.69
N ARG A 368 -12.44 23.24 10.00
CA ARG A 368 -12.53 22.63 11.35
C ARG A 368 -11.64 23.33 12.39
N ASN A 369 -10.65 24.09 11.94
CA ASN A 369 -9.68 24.77 12.80
C ASN A 369 -9.74 26.30 12.69
N ARG A 370 -10.97 26.86 12.60
CA ARG A 370 -11.16 28.32 12.44
C ARG A 370 -10.57 29.13 13.59
N SER A 371 -10.69 28.67 14.83
CA SER A 371 -10.20 29.31 16.05
C SER A 371 -8.76 28.91 16.42
N ALA A 372 -8.17 27.90 15.78
CA ALA A 372 -6.85 27.42 16.12
C ALA A 372 -5.76 28.47 15.87
N SER A 373 -4.66 28.46 16.63
CA SER A 373 -3.50 29.30 16.34
C SER A 373 -2.86 28.92 14.99
N ALA A 374 -2.15 29.85 14.35
CA ALA A 374 -1.43 29.53 13.11
C ALA A 374 -0.43 28.38 13.32
N TYR A 375 0.24 28.35 14.46
CA TYR A 375 1.16 27.27 14.85
C TYR A 375 0.46 25.90 14.83
N ASN A 376 -0.71 25.77 15.44
CA ASN A 376 -1.46 24.52 15.50
C ASN A 376 -2.01 24.12 14.15
N LEU A 377 -2.55 25.08 13.37
CA LEU A 377 -3.05 24.80 12.02
C LEU A 377 -1.93 24.28 11.13
N ILE A 378 -0.73 24.87 11.18
CA ILE A 378 0.45 24.39 10.45
C ILE A 378 0.81 22.97 10.86
N SER A 379 0.79 22.66 12.16
CA SER A 379 1.12 21.32 12.67
C SER A 379 0.18 20.23 12.10
N VAL A 380 -1.08 20.55 11.85
CA VAL A 380 -2.04 19.63 11.23
C VAL A 380 -1.89 19.57 9.72
N LEU A 381 -1.65 20.70 9.04
CA LEU A 381 -1.56 20.76 7.57
C LEU A 381 -0.23 20.22 7.03
N ARG A 382 0.88 20.45 7.74
CA ARG A 382 2.22 20.07 7.28
C ARG A 382 2.36 18.60 6.90
N PRO A 383 1.94 17.60 7.71
CA PRO A 383 2.03 16.20 7.33
C PRO A 383 1.15 15.85 6.12
N ILE A 384 0.02 16.52 5.93
CA ILE A 384 -0.86 16.30 4.78
C ILE A 384 -0.18 16.78 3.49
N ILE A 385 0.31 18.01 3.48
CA ILE A 385 0.90 18.65 2.30
C ILE A 385 2.22 17.98 1.92
N VAL A 386 3.11 17.79 2.90
CA VAL A 386 4.41 17.15 2.69
C VAL A 386 4.24 15.67 2.33
N GLY A 387 3.31 14.96 2.98
CA GLY A 387 3.00 13.57 2.66
C GLY A 387 2.51 13.39 1.23
N TRP A 388 1.60 14.26 0.77
CA TRP A 388 1.09 14.27 -0.59
C TRP A 388 2.20 14.59 -1.61
N ALA A 389 3.00 15.62 -1.39
CA ALA A 389 4.11 15.98 -2.25
C ALA A 389 5.13 14.84 -2.38
N ASN A 390 5.45 14.18 -1.29
CA ASN A 390 6.37 13.05 -1.26
C ASN A 390 5.85 11.81 -2.00
N TYR A 391 4.54 11.60 -2.04
CA TYR A 391 3.93 10.53 -2.84
C TYR A 391 4.06 10.83 -4.33
N PHE A 392 3.82 12.07 -4.75
CA PHE A 392 3.78 12.46 -6.16
C PHE A 392 5.11 12.98 -6.74
N LYS A 393 6.15 13.18 -5.94
CA LYS A 393 7.45 13.72 -6.40
C LYS A 393 8.15 12.89 -7.47
N TYR A 394 7.76 11.63 -7.65
CA TYR A 394 8.29 10.71 -8.65
C TYR A 394 7.60 10.83 -10.02
N SER A 395 6.74 11.80 -10.19
CA SER A 395 6.03 12.13 -11.42
C SER A 395 6.46 13.50 -11.98
N GLU A 396 5.93 13.91 -13.13
CA GLU A 396 6.11 15.25 -13.71
C GLU A 396 5.32 16.31 -12.91
N CYS A 397 5.68 16.49 -11.64
CA CYS A 397 4.87 17.20 -10.65
C CYS A 397 5.06 18.72 -10.61
N LYS A 398 6.13 19.29 -11.23
CA LYS A 398 6.53 20.70 -11.05
C LYS A 398 5.40 21.69 -11.28
N LYS A 399 4.77 21.67 -12.45
CA LYS A 399 3.64 22.59 -12.77
C LYS A 399 2.43 22.36 -11.85
N CYS A 400 2.14 21.09 -11.53
CA CYS A 400 1.08 20.72 -10.61
C CYS A 400 1.33 21.28 -9.20
N PHE A 401 2.55 21.11 -8.68
CA PHE A 401 2.93 21.64 -7.37
C PHE A 401 2.83 23.16 -7.28
N GLN A 402 3.23 23.88 -8.33
CA GLN A 402 3.07 25.34 -8.41
C GLN A 402 1.59 25.75 -8.31
N LYS A 403 0.73 25.13 -9.14
CA LYS A 403 -0.72 25.39 -9.13
C LYS A 403 -1.34 25.11 -7.75
N LEU A 404 -1.05 23.97 -7.17
CA LEU A 404 -1.61 23.57 -5.88
C LEU A 404 -1.09 24.42 -4.72
N THR A 405 0.20 24.81 -4.73
CA THR A 405 0.76 25.75 -3.75
C THR A 405 -0.01 27.07 -3.79
N HIS A 406 -0.31 27.60 -4.97
CA HIS A 406 -1.09 28.83 -5.11
C HIS A 406 -2.53 28.67 -4.58
N LEU A 407 -3.21 27.58 -4.92
CA LEU A 407 -4.57 27.33 -4.42
C LEU A 407 -4.63 27.16 -2.88
N ILE A 408 -3.66 26.48 -2.32
CA ILE A 408 -3.52 26.35 -0.86
C ILE A 408 -3.26 27.71 -0.22
N PHE A 409 -2.36 28.51 -0.81
CA PHE A 409 -2.08 29.87 -0.32
C PHE A 409 -3.36 30.73 -0.32
N GLN A 410 -4.20 30.68 -1.36
CA GLN A 410 -5.45 31.43 -1.41
C GLN A 410 -6.40 31.05 -0.25
N GLN A 411 -6.50 29.76 0.07
CA GLN A 411 -7.32 29.30 1.20
C GLN A 411 -6.76 29.78 2.55
N LEU A 412 -5.44 29.71 2.73
CA LEU A 412 -4.78 30.18 3.96
C LEU A 412 -4.87 31.69 4.11
N ARG A 413 -4.69 32.43 3.00
CA ARG A 413 -4.87 33.88 2.98
C ARG A 413 -6.30 34.27 3.43
N ALA A 414 -7.32 33.62 2.88
CA ALA A 414 -8.69 33.87 3.26
C ALA A 414 -8.94 33.57 4.77
N TRP A 415 -8.34 32.49 5.29
CA TRP A 415 -8.42 32.16 6.71
C TRP A 415 -7.76 33.21 7.61
N VAL A 416 -6.57 33.68 7.25
CA VAL A 416 -5.80 34.70 7.99
C VAL A 416 -6.59 36.01 8.07
N PHE A 417 -7.07 36.53 6.92
CA PHE A 417 -7.74 37.82 6.87
C PHE A 417 -9.16 37.82 7.49
N ARG A 418 -9.81 36.67 7.56
CA ARG A 418 -11.09 36.52 8.29
C ARG A 418 -10.90 36.44 9.80
N ARG A 419 -9.75 35.99 10.23
CA ARG A 419 -9.43 35.81 11.65
C ARG A 419 -9.01 37.11 12.34
N ASP A 420 -8.26 37.92 11.66
CA ASP A 420 -7.68 39.16 12.18
C ASP A 420 -8.27 40.34 11.39
N THR A 421 -9.42 40.84 11.86
CA THR A 421 -10.17 41.91 11.18
C THR A 421 -9.83 43.29 11.74
N ARG A 422 -9.14 43.37 12.90
CA ARG A 422 -8.85 44.61 13.60
C ARG A 422 -7.56 45.29 13.14
N ASN A 423 -6.63 44.53 12.59
CA ASN A 423 -5.33 45.03 12.16
C ASN A 423 -5.29 45.37 10.67
N GLY A 424 -4.39 46.28 10.27
CA GLY A 424 -4.19 46.64 8.87
C GLY A 424 -3.65 45.48 8.04
N ARG A 425 -4.00 45.42 6.74
CA ARG A 425 -3.60 44.32 5.84
C ARG A 425 -2.07 44.10 5.77
N LYS A 426 -1.27 45.18 5.88
CA LYS A 426 0.21 45.10 5.89
C LYS A 426 0.70 44.40 7.15
N GLU A 427 0.14 44.73 8.30
CA GLU A 427 0.48 44.16 9.60
C GLU A 427 0.09 42.68 9.66
N ILE A 428 -1.13 42.34 9.24
CA ILE A 428 -1.60 40.93 9.15
C ILE A 428 -0.67 40.12 8.26
N LYS A 429 -0.31 40.67 7.06
CA LYS A 429 0.65 40.00 6.17
C LYS A 429 1.98 39.77 6.86
N GLN A 430 2.58 40.78 7.51
CA GLN A 430 3.86 40.66 8.18
C GLN A 430 3.83 39.65 9.33
N ARG A 431 2.70 39.57 10.04
CA ARG A 431 2.49 38.64 11.16
C ARG A 431 2.39 37.18 10.72
N TYR A 432 1.65 36.89 9.65
CA TYR A 432 1.35 35.54 9.20
C TYR A 432 2.18 35.08 8.01
N PHE A 433 2.60 36.02 7.17
CA PHE A 433 3.41 35.80 5.96
C PHE A 433 4.60 36.79 5.96
N PRO A 434 5.55 36.60 6.88
CA PRO A 434 6.67 37.54 7.04
C PRO A 434 7.52 37.61 5.78
N SER A 435 7.85 38.84 5.37
CA SER A 435 8.74 39.09 4.22
C SER A 435 10.20 38.99 4.63
N GLY A 436 11.05 38.57 3.70
CA GLY A 436 12.49 38.47 3.89
C GLY A 436 12.96 37.31 4.75
N LYS A 437 12.06 36.47 5.24
CA LYS A 437 12.39 35.33 6.08
C LYS A 437 12.95 34.16 5.28
N GLU A 438 13.89 33.46 5.89
CA GLU A 438 14.52 32.26 5.35
C GLU A 438 14.02 31.02 6.09
N TYR A 439 13.79 29.94 5.30
CA TYR A 439 13.26 28.69 5.79
C TYR A 439 14.16 27.53 5.35
N TYR A 440 14.38 26.56 6.21
CA TYR A 440 15.16 25.37 5.87
C TYR A 440 14.25 24.19 5.70
N PHE A 441 14.28 23.57 4.51
CA PHE A 441 13.48 22.38 4.21
C PHE A 441 14.23 21.41 3.30
N GLY A 442 14.30 20.13 3.70
CA GLY A 442 14.97 19.09 2.92
C GLY A 442 16.45 19.35 2.64
N GLY A 443 17.17 20.00 3.58
CA GLY A 443 18.57 20.38 3.43
C GLY A 443 18.82 21.56 2.48
N THR A 444 17.76 22.29 2.10
CA THR A 444 17.85 23.45 1.20
C THR A 444 17.25 24.69 1.87
N LYS A 445 17.90 25.83 1.69
CA LYS A 445 17.46 27.14 2.15
C LYS A 445 16.47 27.72 1.12
N HIS A 446 15.32 28.19 1.58
CA HIS A 446 14.27 28.80 0.78
C HIS A 446 13.99 30.20 1.29
N LYS A 447 13.96 31.19 0.41
CA LYS A 447 13.54 32.55 0.69
C LYS A 447 12.21 32.81 0.01
N ASP A 448 11.16 33.03 0.78
CA ASP A 448 9.80 33.19 0.26
C ASP A 448 8.98 34.09 1.19
N ASN A 449 8.21 35.00 0.61
CA ASN A 449 7.43 36.00 1.34
C ASN A 449 5.96 35.60 1.59
N TRP A 450 5.59 34.35 1.19
CA TRP A 450 4.20 33.89 1.22
C TRP A 450 4.04 32.58 2.00
N VAL A 451 4.92 32.32 2.94
CA VAL A 451 4.90 31.14 3.79
C VAL A 451 4.13 31.44 5.06
N LEU A 452 3.07 30.68 5.32
CA LEU A 452 2.33 30.78 6.58
C LEU A 452 3.24 30.39 7.73
N SER A 453 3.41 31.33 8.67
CA SER A 453 4.20 31.16 9.91
C SER A 453 3.34 31.37 11.13
N GLY A 454 3.63 30.66 12.21
CA GLY A 454 2.94 30.80 13.49
C GLY A 454 3.89 30.59 14.65
N LYS A 455 3.66 31.34 15.73
CA LYS A 455 4.45 31.26 16.97
C LYS A 455 3.55 30.78 18.10
N THR A 456 4.12 30.07 19.05
CA THR A 456 3.49 29.68 20.31
C THR A 456 4.53 29.74 21.43
N LYS A 457 4.06 29.91 22.66
CA LYS A 457 4.91 29.75 23.84
C LYS A 457 4.68 28.35 24.41
N ASP A 458 5.75 27.71 24.83
CA ASP A 458 5.63 26.43 25.54
C ASP A 458 5.44 26.69 27.07
N LYS A 459 5.38 25.62 27.85
CA LYS A 459 5.22 25.68 29.33
C LYS A 459 6.37 26.38 30.06
N LYS A 460 7.50 26.62 29.37
CA LYS A 460 8.69 27.30 29.89
C LYS A 460 8.86 28.71 29.28
N ASP A 461 7.79 29.30 28.74
CA ASP A 461 7.80 30.58 28.02
C ASP A 461 8.71 30.65 26.78
N ILE A 462 9.27 29.52 26.34
CA ILE A 462 10.12 29.48 25.16
C ILE A 462 9.25 29.64 23.92
N ILE A 463 9.57 30.64 23.09
CA ILE A 463 8.86 30.86 21.82
C ILE A 463 9.26 29.77 20.82
N LYS A 464 8.27 28.94 20.45
CA LYS A 464 8.39 27.98 19.35
C LYS A 464 7.75 28.55 18.10
N GLU A 465 8.44 28.41 16.99
CA GLU A 465 7.94 28.84 15.69
C GLU A 465 7.71 27.64 14.77
N ASN A 466 6.66 27.70 13.98
CA ASN A 466 6.32 26.73 12.96
C ASN A 466 5.95 27.45 11.65
N TRP A 467 6.17 26.78 10.51
CA TRP A 467 5.90 27.33 9.19
C TRP A 467 5.48 26.20 8.24
N LEU A 468 4.68 26.53 7.23
CA LEU A 468 4.11 25.58 6.31
C LEU A 468 4.93 25.52 5.01
N PRO A 469 5.66 24.41 4.74
CA PRO A 469 6.44 24.30 3.50
C PRO A 469 5.52 24.28 2.27
N HIS A 470 5.98 24.89 1.19
CA HIS A 470 5.32 24.79 -0.11
C HIS A 470 5.56 23.44 -0.76
N LEU A 471 4.57 22.95 -1.54
CA LEU A 471 4.74 21.73 -2.34
C LEU A 471 5.96 21.80 -3.26
N THR A 472 6.22 22.98 -3.81
CA THR A 472 7.34 23.26 -4.74
C THR A 472 8.73 23.08 -4.11
N TRP A 473 8.84 23.03 -2.80
CA TRP A 473 10.11 22.79 -2.10
C TRP A 473 10.48 21.29 -2.08
N VAL A 474 9.52 20.43 -2.34
CA VAL A 474 9.79 18.99 -2.51
C VAL A 474 10.33 18.77 -3.93
N LYS A 475 11.60 18.41 -4.02
CA LYS A 475 12.27 18.14 -5.29
C LYS A 475 11.71 16.87 -5.95
N GLY A 476 11.43 16.94 -7.26
CA GLY A 476 11.10 15.78 -8.08
C GLY A 476 12.29 14.82 -8.18
N GLU A 477 12.01 13.53 -8.10
CA GLU A 477 13.01 12.46 -8.16
C GLU A 477 12.53 11.36 -9.11
N LYS A 478 13.48 10.58 -9.65
CA LYS A 478 13.15 9.36 -10.40
C LYS A 478 12.99 8.19 -9.43
N TRP A 479 11.96 7.38 -9.66
CA TRP A 479 11.82 6.13 -8.92
C TRP A 479 12.67 5.04 -9.56
N VAL A 480 13.39 4.29 -8.73
CA VAL A 480 14.11 3.08 -9.15
C VAL A 480 13.24 1.88 -8.83
N LYS A 481 12.68 1.26 -9.89
CA LYS A 481 11.83 0.07 -9.75
C LYS A 481 12.61 -1.07 -9.10
N ILE A 482 11.94 -1.86 -8.26
CA ILE A 482 12.48 -3.10 -7.72
C ILE A 482 12.83 -4.07 -8.87
N LYS A 483 13.93 -4.78 -8.77
CA LYS A 483 14.24 -5.89 -9.68
C LYS A 483 13.20 -7.00 -9.49
N GLY A 484 12.75 -7.62 -10.57
CA GLY A 484 11.58 -8.48 -10.59
C GLY A 484 11.58 -9.64 -9.57
N ASP A 485 12.71 -10.31 -9.44
CA ASP A 485 12.92 -11.49 -8.60
C ASP A 485 13.35 -11.18 -7.15
N LYS A 486 13.57 -9.90 -6.81
CA LYS A 486 14.04 -9.49 -5.50
C LYS A 486 12.91 -9.50 -4.46
N SER A 487 13.24 -10.01 -3.27
CA SER A 487 12.39 -10.02 -2.09
C SER A 487 13.22 -9.76 -0.82
N PRO A 488 12.69 -9.10 0.22
CA PRO A 488 13.41 -8.92 1.50
C PRO A 488 13.82 -10.24 2.17
N PHE A 489 13.33 -11.37 1.67
CA PHE A 489 13.65 -12.70 2.15
C PHE A 489 14.75 -13.41 1.35
N ASP A 490 15.29 -12.80 0.29
CA ASP A 490 16.28 -13.42 -0.61
C ASP A 490 17.69 -13.52 0.01
N GLY A 491 17.95 -12.76 1.05
CA GLY A 491 19.24 -12.70 1.76
C GLY A 491 20.26 -11.76 1.11
N ASP A 492 19.90 -11.00 0.07
CA ASP A 492 20.75 -9.98 -0.54
C ASP A 492 20.71 -8.67 0.26
N ASN A 493 21.36 -8.68 1.42
CA ASN A 493 21.37 -7.53 2.32
C ASN A 493 21.96 -6.29 1.65
N LEU A 494 22.98 -6.44 0.79
CA LEU A 494 23.60 -5.30 0.08
C LEU A 494 22.61 -4.56 -0.82
N TYR A 495 21.77 -5.30 -1.54
CA TYR A 495 20.72 -4.71 -2.38
C TYR A 495 19.68 -3.98 -1.53
N TRP A 496 19.24 -4.62 -0.43
CA TRP A 496 18.19 -4.07 0.44
C TRP A 496 18.68 -2.90 1.26
N ASP A 497 19.91 -2.91 1.75
CA ASP A 497 20.53 -1.79 2.45
C ASP A 497 20.65 -0.57 1.53
N LYS A 498 21.15 -0.73 0.30
CA LYS A 498 21.19 0.34 -0.69
C LYS A 498 19.80 0.89 -0.98
N ARG A 499 18.80 0.01 -1.15
CA ARG A 499 17.41 0.42 -1.40
C ARG A 499 16.79 1.11 -0.18
N THR A 500 17.12 0.68 1.03
CA THR A 500 16.66 1.26 2.29
C THR A 500 17.38 2.55 2.61
N ILE A 501 18.69 2.63 2.41
CA ILE A 501 19.48 3.86 2.58
C ILE A 501 18.98 4.96 1.66
N THR A 502 18.65 4.63 0.42
CA THR A 502 17.97 5.58 -0.48
C THR A 502 16.64 6.06 0.10
N ARG A 503 15.90 5.21 0.84
CA ARG A 503 14.65 5.55 1.54
C ARG A 503 14.88 6.21 2.91
N VAL A 504 15.90 5.80 3.68
CA VAL A 504 16.21 6.31 5.03
C VAL A 504 16.92 7.66 4.95
N ASN A 505 17.85 7.87 4.05
CA ASN A 505 18.40 9.20 3.76
C ASN A 505 17.29 10.18 3.38
N TRP A 506 16.22 9.66 2.78
CA TRP A 506 15.02 10.43 2.52
C TRP A 506 14.19 10.69 3.80
N ASN A 507 14.15 9.77 4.78
CA ASN A 507 13.47 9.95 6.07
C ASN A 507 14.28 10.84 7.03
N LEU A 508 15.59 10.72 7.05
CA LEU A 508 16.50 11.58 7.86
C LEU A 508 16.53 13.00 7.33
N ARG A 509 16.44 13.20 6.00
CA ARG A 509 16.25 14.54 5.41
C ARG A 509 14.88 15.15 5.71
N LYS A 510 13.97 14.40 6.34
CA LYS A 510 12.67 14.89 6.82
C LYS A 510 12.68 15.34 8.27
N ALA A 511 13.60 14.84 9.08
CA ALA A 511 13.64 15.10 10.52
C ALA A 511 14.38 16.39 10.88
N ASN A 512 15.20 16.90 9.96
CA ASN A 512 15.84 18.20 10.03
C ASN A 512 15.14 19.14 9.02
#